data_4e99a59f1e5caf9809fcfb7bfdf76024
#
_entry.id   4e99a59f1e5caf9809fcfb7bfdf76024
#
_cell.length_a   1.000
_cell.length_b   1.000
_cell.length_c   1.000
_cell.angle_alpha   90.00
_cell.angle_beta   90.00
_cell.angle_gamma   90.00
#
_symmetry.space_group_name_H-M   'P 1'
#
loop_
_entity.id
_entity.type
_entity.pdbx_description
1 polymer ?
#
loop_
_entity_poly.entity_id
_entity_poly.type
_entity_poly.pdbx_seq_one_letter_code
_entity_poly.pdbx_strand_id
1 'polypeptide(L)'
;GGFVQMLAEGEINRFLGARRMTKGIDQLKDHAIVCGYGRVGRILAKELHDAKCPFVVVDPNSDRLREAEAIGYLVLIGDATEEETLQLAGIARARVLATVLPDDTVNVFITLTARELNSKLEIIARGESPSTERKLLRSGANKVVLPAAIGASKISQLITRPSAESLLREAVGSAHLNDELQSIGLQIAEAKIESGSPLAGKALRSAELAGAGGVVIVAIKKPDGTMQPHPAPDTVLEAFDTIILLGHSDTLPQLTLKTKSEGTRMYRGARVS
;
A
#
# COMPACT_ATOMS: atom_id res chain seq x y z
N GLY A 1 24.20 -10.32 -49.37
CA GLY A 1 23.44 -9.03 -49.24
C GLY A 1 22.50 -9.00 -48.04
N GLY A 2 21.98 -10.11 -47.56
CA GLY A 2 20.93 -10.14 -46.53
C GLY A 2 21.37 -9.74 -45.12
N PHE A 3 22.62 -9.98 -44.71
CA PHE A 3 23.12 -9.69 -43.41
C PHE A 3 23.31 -8.18 -43.15
N VAL A 4 23.82 -7.45 -44.17
CA VAL A 4 23.97 -5.97 -44.09
C VAL A 4 22.60 -5.29 -44.11
N GLN A 5 21.63 -5.83 -44.83
CA GLN A 5 20.27 -5.32 -44.91
C GLN A 5 19.52 -5.51 -43.58
N MET A 6 19.72 -6.63 -42.90
CA MET A 6 19.14 -6.95 -41.59
C MET A 6 19.73 -6.06 -40.45
N LEU A 7 21.04 -5.73 -40.52
CA LEU A 7 21.68 -4.80 -39.62
C LEU A 7 21.18 -3.36 -39.85
N ALA A 8 21.03 -2.93 -41.09
CA ALA A 8 20.52 -1.60 -41.42
C ALA A 8 19.03 -1.42 -41.03
N GLU A 9 18.20 -2.43 -41.22
CA GLU A 9 16.79 -2.41 -40.76
C GLU A 9 16.66 -2.38 -39.24
N GLY A 10 17.54 -3.07 -38.52
CA GLY A 10 17.59 -3.04 -37.05
C GLY A 10 17.99 -1.65 -36.50
N GLU A 11 18.95 -0.99 -37.12
CA GLU A 11 19.36 0.36 -36.74
C GLU A 11 18.30 1.42 -37.08
N ILE A 12 17.69 1.33 -38.29
CA ILE A 12 16.61 2.24 -38.69
C ILE A 12 15.40 2.13 -37.75
N ASN A 13 15.01 0.92 -37.36
CA ASN A 13 13.92 0.72 -36.43
C ASN A 13 14.24 1.26 -35.03
N ARG A 14 15.50 1.16 -34.57
CA ARG A 14 15.94 1.78 -33.31
C ARG A 14 15.89 3.30 -33.37
N PHE A 15 16.33 3.90 -34.47
CA PHE A 15 16.27 5.36 -34.68
C PHE A 15 14.84 5.89 -34.73
N LEU A 16 13.95 5.19 -35.41
CA LEU A 16 12.53 5.54 -35.48
C LEU A 16 11.84 5.37 -34.12
N GLY A 17 12.17 4.30 -33.37
CA GLY A 17 11.70 4.07 -32.02
C GLY A 17 12.11 5.17 -31.05
N ALA A 18 13.40 5.53 -31.03
CA ALA A 18 13.92 6.59 -30.19
C ALA A 18 13.25 7.97 -30.47
N ARG A 19 13.08 8.33 -31.75
CA ARG A 19 12.37 9.56 -32.15
C ARG A 19 10.90 9.55 -31.71
N ARG A 20 10.24 8.40 -31.81
CA ARG A 20 8.85 8.26 -31.36
C ARG A 20 8.73 8.42 -29.85
N MET A 21 9.66 7.85 -29.07
CA MET A 21 9.73 8.00 -27.63
C MET A 21 9.95 9.44 -27.21
N THR A 22 10.97 10.10 -27.75
CA THR A 22 11.24 11.51 -27.47
C THR A 22 10.03 12.39 -27.76
N LYS A 23 9.42 12.23 -28.95
CA LYS A 23 8.21 12.99 -29.32
C LYS A 23 7.04 12.70 -28.39
N GLY A 24 6.86 11.44 -27.96
CA GLY A 24 5.83 11.04 -27.01
C GLY A 24 6.02 11.71 -25.65
N ILE A 25 7.27 11.72 -25.13
CA ILE A 25 7.61 12.36 -23.85
C ILE A 25 7.44 13.88 -23.95
N ASP A 26 7.83 14.51 -25.06
CA ASP A 26 7.67 15.95 -25.27
C ASP A 26 6.21 16.41 -25.25
N GLN A 27 5.28 15.55 -25.64
CA GLN A 27 3.85 15.82 -25.63
C GLN A 27 3.21 15.66 -24.25
N LEU A 28 3.89 15.00 -23.30
CA LEU A 28 3.36 14.80 -21.95
C LEU A 28 3.21 16.12 -21.21
N LYS A 29 2.05 16.27 -20.54
CA LYS A 29 1.74 17.34 -19.59
C LYS A 29 0.98 16.75 -18.42
N ASP A 30 1.16 17.31 -17.25
CA ASP A 30 0.54 16.83 -16.00
C ASP A 30 0.73 15.32 -15.73
N HIS A 31 1.85 14.80 -16.24
CA HIS A 31 2.18 13.38 -16.19
C HIS A 31 2.96 13.01 -14.93
N ALA A 32 3.10 11.71 -14.72
CA ALA A 32 3.97 11.15 -13.70
C ALA A 32 5.33 10.78 -14.28
N ILE A 33 6.42 11.04 -13.54
CA ILE A 33 7.75 10.53 -13.82
C ILE A 33 8.01 9.39 -12.83
N VAL A 34 8.27 8.17 -13.32
CA VAL A 34 8.62 7.01 -12.50
C VAL A 34 10.10 6.73 -12.61
N CYS A 35 10.86 7.04 -11.57
CA CYS A 35 12.29 6.78 -11.49
C CYS A 35 12.55 5.39 -10.91
N GLY A 36 13.02 4.48 -11.79
CA GLY A 36 13.29 3.08 -11.50
C GLY A 36 12.21 2.11 -12.03
N TYR A 37 12.64 1.13 -12.86
CA TYR A 37 11.79 0.07 -13.38
C TYR A 37 12.17 -1.31 -12.81
N GLY A 38 12.41 -1.32 -11.50
CA GLY A 38 12.58 -2.53 -10.71
C GLY A 38 11.24 -3.15 -10.30
N ARG A 39 11.24 -3.95 -9.23
CA ARG A 39 10.04 -4.64 -8.72
C ARG A 39 8.87 -3.68 -8.43
N VAL A 40 9.13 -2.61 -7.69
CA VAL A 40 8.09 -1.61 -7.35
C VAL A 40 7.70 -0.80 -8.58
N GLY A 41 8.67 -0.34 -9.39
CA GLY A 41 8.41 0.48 -10.56
C GLY A 41 7.54 -0.23 -11.62
N ARG A 42 7.72 -1.54 -11.83
CA ARG A 42 6.88 -2.34 -12.74
C ARG A 42 5.43 -2.40 -12.28
N ILE A 43 5.20 -2.62 -11.00
CA ILE A 43 3.85 -2.65 -10.42
C ILE A 43 3.23 -1.25 -10.54
N LEU A 44 3.95 -0.21 -10.13
CA LEU A 44 3.48 1.17 -10.21
C LEU A 44 3.13 1.58 -11.64
N ALA A 45 3.99 1.27 -12.62
CA ALA A 45 3.74 1.59 -14.02
C ALA A 45 2.48 0.90 -14.56
N LYS A 46 2.27 -0.36 -14.16
CA LYS A 46 1.05 -1.10 -14.52
C LYS A 46 -0.19 -0.44 -13.94
N GLU A 47 -0.19 -0.11 -12.65
CA GLU A 47 -1.32 0.56 -11.98
C GLU A 47 -1.63 1.94 -12.62
N LEU A 48 -0.59 2.72 -12.96
CA LEU A 48 -0.76 4.00 -13.66
C LEU A 48 -1.34 3.81 -15.06
N HIS A 49 -0.90 2.78 -15.78
CA HIS A 49 -1.43 2.45 -17.09
C HIS A 49 -2.90 2.04 -17.03
N ASP A 50 -3.25 1.15 -16.12
CA ASP A 50 -4.62 0.68 -15.92
C ASP A 50 -5.55 1.84 -15.50
N ALA A 51 -5.04 2.79 -14.71
CA ALA A 51 -5.73 4.02 -14.33
C ALA A 51 -5.75 5.10 -15.43
N LYS A 52 -5.14 4.83 -16.61
CA LYS A 52 -5.00 5.80 -17.72
C LYS A 52 -4.31 7.11 -17.33
N CYS A 53 -3.44 7.05 -16.33
CA CYS A 53 -2.60 8.18 -15.92
C CYS A 53 -1.42 8.28 -16.88
N PRO A 54 -1.16 9.43 -17.53
CA PRO A 54 0.00 9.58 -18.40
C PRO A 54 1.29 9.54 -17.57
N PHE A 55 2.28 8.77 -18.02
CA PHE A 55 3.57 8.66 -17.33
C PHE A 55 4.73 8.35 -18.28
N VAL A 56 5.94 8.60 -17.78
CA VAL A 56 7.21 8.17 -18.38
C VAL A 56 8.02 7.39 -17.34
N VAL A 57 8.65 6.30 -17.76
CA VAL A 57 9.56 5.51 -16.92
C VAL A 57 11.01 5.89 -17.22
N VAL A 58 11.79 6.14 -16.20
CA VAL A 58 13.23 6.43 -16.27
C VAL A 58 14.00 5.33 -15.57
N ASP A 59 14.90 4.66 -16.27
CA ASP A 59 15.81 3.64 -15.70
C ASP A 59 17.11 3.58 -16.53
N PRO A 60 18.29 3.42 -15.92
CA PRO A 60 19.54 3.30 -16.68
C PRO A 60 19.67 1.94 -17.39
N ASN A 61 18.89 0.94 -17.03
CA ASN A 61 18.96 -0.39 -17.59
C ASN A 61 18.07 -0.53 -18.85
N SER A 62 18.72 -0.53 -20.02
CA SER A 62 18.05 -0.63 -21.31
C SER A 62 17.24 -1.93 -21.49
N ASP A 63 17.66 -3.04 -20.87
CA ASP A 63 16.96 -4.33 -21.01
C ASP A 63 15.61 -4.29 -20.31
N ARG A 64 15.58 -3.71 -19.10
CA ARG A 64 14.33 -3.50 -18.37
C ARG A 64 13.37 -2.58 -19.13
N LEU A 65 13.89 -1.52 -19.72
CA LEU A 65 13.07 -0.56 -20.46
C LEU A 65 12.55 -1.12 -21.79
N ARG A 66 13.26 -2.05 -22.44
CA ARG A 66 12.74 -2.78 -23.60
C ARG A 66 11.45 -3.55 -23.30
N GLU A 67 11.34 -4.14 -22.10
CA GLU A 67 10.11 -4.79 -21.66
C GLU A 67 8.95 -3.78 -21.52
N ALA A 68 9.23 -2.62 -20.94
CA ALA A 68 8.24 -1.54 -20.78
C ALA A 68 7.80 -0.96 -22.12
N GLU A 69 8.75 -0.74 -23.04
CA GLU A 69 8.49 -0.26 -24.40
C GLU A 69 7.62 -1.25 -25.20
N ALA A 70 7.89 -2.56 -25.07
CA ALA A 70 7.15 -3.61 -25.79
C ALA A 70 5.66 -3.64 -25.42
N ILE A 71 5.30 -3.20 -24.22
CA ILE A 71 3.90 -3.08 -23.76
C ILE A 71 3.32 -1.68 -23.95
N GLY A 72 4.08 -0.78 -24.62
CA GLY A 72 3.60 0.53 -25.05
C GLY A 72 3.82 1.67 -24.07
N TYR A 73 4.65 1.51 -23.02
CA TYR A 73 4.97 2.59 -22.09
C TYR A 73 5.97 3.57 -22.72
N LEU A 74 5.87 4.83 -22.36
CA LEU A 74 6.91 5.80 -22.65
C LEU A 74 8.10 5.58 -21.70
N VAL A 75 9.29 5.45 -22.28
CA VAL A 75 10.50 5.13 -21.53
C VAL A 75 11.64 6.08 -21.88
N LEU A 76 12.46 6.38 -20.90
CA LEU A 76 13.69 7.18 -21.06
C LEU A 76 14.86 6.42 -20.43
N ILE A 77 15.84 6.04 -21.24
CA ILE A 77 17.08 5.44 -20.77
C ILE A 77 17.96 6.56 -20.20
N GLY A 78 18.24 6.51 -18.89
CA GLY A 78 19.08 7.49 -18.23
C GLY A 78 19.12 7.29 -16.73
N ASP A 79 20.08 7.95 -16.10
CA ASP A 79 20.19 8.00 -14.65
C ASP A 79 19.32 9.15 -14.12
N ALA A 80 18.34 8.84 -13.30
CA ALA A 80 17.43 9.85 -12.74
C ALA A 80 18.12 10.77 -11.70
N THR A 81 19.36 10.50 -11.30
CA THR A 81 20.16 11.41 -10.48
C THR A 81 20.67 12.61 -11.30
N GLU A 82 20.73 12.48 -12.63
CA GLU A 82 21.21 13.52 -13.52
C GLU A 82 20.09 14.50 -13.88
N GLU A 83 20.38 15.80 -13.75
CA GLU A 83 19.43 16.87 -14.10
C GLU A 83 18.92 16.77 -15.53
N GLU A 84 19.84 16.52 -16.49
CA GLU A 84 19.51 16.38 -17.91
C GLU A 84 18.47 15.28 -18.15
N THR A 85 18.61 14.15 -17.47
CA THR A 85 17.66 13.05 -17.57
C THR A 85 16.26 13.47 -17.10
N LEU A 86 16.17 14.16 -15.98
CA LEU A 86 14.88 14.65 -15.46
C LEU A 86 14.29 15.75 -16.35
N GLN A 87 15.12 16.60 -16.95
CA GLN A 87 14.68 17.59 -17.92
C GLN A 87 14.11 16.93 -19.17
N LEU A 88 14.79 15.92 -19.71
CA LEU A 88 14.31 15.12 -20.85
C LEU A 88 13.01 14.36 -20.51
N ALA A 89 12.84 13.91 -19.27
CA ALA A 89 11.57 13.34 -18.79
C ALA A 89 10.44 14.36 -18.65
N GLY A 90 10.72 15.65 -18.84
CA GLY A 90 9.75 16.74 -18.80
C GLY A 90 9.37 17.19 -17.39
N ILE A 91 10.31 17.19 -16.43
CA ILE A 91 10.07 17.53 -15.03
C ILE A 91 9.40 18.88 -14.82
N ALA A 92 9.69 19.88 -15.66
CA ALA A 92 9.10 21.23 -15.56
C ALA A 92 7.59 21.25 -15.81
N ARG A 93 7.06 20.25 -16.53
CA ARG A 93 5.64 20.12 -16.89
C ARG A 93 4.98 18.87 -16.29
N ALA A 94 5.72 18.11 -15.49
CA ALA A 94 5.21 16.96 -14.74
C ALA A 94 4.40 17.41 -13.52
N ARG A 95 3.41 16.63 -13.15
CA ARG A 95 2.60 16.84 -11.94
C ARG A 95 3.22 16.14 -10.74
N VAL A 96 3.74 14.94 -10.94
CA VAL A 96 4.28 14.10 -9.85
C VAL A 96 5.54 13.35 -10.31
N LEU A 97 6.48 13.16 -9.39
CA LEU A 97 7.61 12.28 -9.56
C LEU A 97 7.57 11.20 -8.46
N ALA A 98 7.69 9.94 -8.87
CA ALA A 98 7.84 8.81 -7.96
C ALA A 98 9.26 8.23 -8.07
N THR A 99 10.06 8.34 -7.02
CA THR A 99 11.36 7.68 -6.94
C THR A 99 11.22 6.38 -6.16
N VAL A 100 11.45 5.24 -6.85
CA VAL A 100 11.14 3.91 -6.33
C VAL A 100 12.30 2.91 -6.45
N LEU A 101 13.52 3.43 -6.43
CA LEU A 101 14.73 2.62 -6.45
C LEU A 101 14.93 1.88 -5.11
N PRO A 102 15.71 0.79 -5.09
CA PRO A 102 16.00 0.05 -3.85
C PRO A 102 17.00 0.77 -2.93
N ASP A 103 17.72 1.77 -3.43
CA ASP A 103 18.74 2.51 -2.68
C ASP A 103 18.17 3.82 -2.15
N ASP A 104 18.14 3.94 -0.83
CA ASP A 104 17.65 5.13 -0.12
C ASP A 104 18.44 6.38 -0.45
N THR A 105 19.78 6.27 -0.61
CA THR A 105 20.66 7.40 -0.90
C THR A 105 20.37 7.97 -2.27
N VAL A 106 20.17 7.09 -3.25
CA VAL A 106 19.78 7.48 -4.62
C VAL A 106 18.42 8.16 -4.62
N ASN A 107 17.43 7.62 -3.87
CA ASN A 107 16.12 8.25 -3.76
C ASN A 107 16.18 9.64 -3.11
N VAL A 108 17.03 9.84 -2.10
CA VAL A 108 17.27 11.16 -1.50
C VAL A 108 17.86 12.13 -2.53
N PHE A 109 18.86 11.69 -3.31
CA PHE A 109 19.50 12.52 -4.31
C PHE A 109 18.53 12.94 -5.43
N ILE A 110 17.79 11.98 -5.98
CA ILE A 110 16.73 12.26 -6.98
C ILE A 110 15.70 13.26 -6.42
N THR A 111 15.32 13.10 -5.16
CA THR A 111 14.35 14.00 -4.50
C THR A 111 14.87 15.44 -4.44
N LEU A 112 16.14 15.61 -4.06
CA LEU A 112 16.80 16.94 -4.01
C LEU A 112 16.84 17.57 -5.41
N THR A 113 17.37 16.85 -6.39
CA THR A 113 17.49 17.31 -7.78
C THR A 113 16.11 17.67 -8.37
N ALA A 114 15.12 16.79 -8.16
CA ALA A 114 13.76 17.03 -8.65
C ALA A 114 13.12 18.29 -8.02
N ARG A 115 13.32 18.50 -6.71
CA ARG A 115 12.80 19.68 -6.00
C ARG A 115 13.47 20.96 -6.47
N GLU A 116 14.76 20.92 -6.76
CA GLU A 116 15.50 22.05 -7.32
C GLU A 116 14.98 22.42 -8.71
N LEU A 117 14.80 21.43 -9.59
CA LEU A 117 14.30 21.64 -10.95
C LEU A 117 12.82 22.07 -11.01
N ASN A 118 11.99 21.63 -10.06
CA ASN A 118 10.57 22.01 -10.00
C ASN A 118 10.08 22.12 -8.56
N SER A 119 10.02 23.34 -8.04
CA SER A 119 9.60 23.61 -6.66
C SER A 119 8.15 23.25 -6.35
N LYS A 120 7.29 23.11 -7.38
CA LYS A 120 5.85 22.79 -7.24
C LYS A 120 5.54 21.30 -7.47
N LEU A 121 6.53 20.51 -7.88
CA LEU A 121 6.35 19.09 -8.18
C LEU A 121 5.90 18.31 -6.94
N GLU A 122 4.90 17.48 -7.06
CA GLU A 122 4.60 16.48 -6.02
C GLU A 122 5.64 15.36 -6.11
N ILE A 123 6.38 15.12 -5.02
CA ILE A 123 7.41 14.09 -4.98
C ILE A 123 6.98 13.01 -3.98
N ILE A 124 6.86 11.79 -4.49
CA ILE A 124 6.58 10.59 -3.70
C ILE A 124 7.85 9.73 -3.72
N ALA A 125 8.43 9.48 -2.57
CA ALA A 125 9.68 8.74 -2.48
C ALA A 125 9.50 7.41 -1.75
N ARG A 126 10.19 6.37 -2.23
CA ARG A 126 10.34 5.13 -1.51
C ARG A 126 11.49 5.24 -0.50
N GLY A 127 11.25 4.75 0.71
CA GLY A 127 12.28 4.52 1.72
C GLY A 127 12.21 3.11 2.27
N GLU A 128 13.30 2.63 2.87
CA GLU A 128 13.38 1.30 3.48
C GLU A 128 13.14 1.35 5.00
N SER A 129 13.38 2.48 5.64
CA SER A 129 13.29 2.62 7.10
C SER A 129 12.67 3.93 7.55
N PRO A 130 12.11 4.00 8.79
CA PRO A 130 11.60 5.24 9.36
C PRO A 130 12.66 6.35 9.51
N SER A 131 13.94 5.99 9.61
CA SER A 131 15.03 6.98 9.64
C SER A 131 15.23 7.62 8.28
N THR A 132 15.10 6.87 7.21
CA THR A 132 15.18 7.36 5.83
C THR A 132 13.97 8.21 5.47
N GLU A 133 12.78 7.86 5.95
CA GLU A 133 11.56 8.65 5.75
C GLU A 133 11.79 10.12 6.14
N ARG A 134 12.35 10.37 7.33
CA ARG A 134 12.66 11.73 7.79
C ARG A 134 13.66 12.46 6.89
N LYS A 135 14.64 11.73 6.34
CA LYS A 135 15.61 12.30 5.42
C LYS A 135 14.95 12.70 4.10
N LEU A 136 14.16 11.81 3.51
CA LEU A 136 13.43 12.06 2.27
C LEU A 136 12.47 13.25 2.39
N LEU A 137 11.71 13.36 3.48
CA LEU A 137 10.84 14.50 3.74
C LEU A 137 11.64 15.81 3.84
N ARG A 138 12.78 15.80 4.55
CA ARG A 138 13.66 16.97 4.64
C ARG A 138 14.32 17.34 3.31
N SER A 139 14.53 16.38 2.44
CA SER A 139 15.08 16.59 1.08
C SER A 139 14.03 17.11 0.10
N GLY A 140 12.78 17.25 0.52
CA GLY A 140 11.72 17.85 -0.31
C GLY A 140 10.67 16.87 -0.84
N ALA A 141 10.67 15.60 -0.42
CA ALA A 141 9.56 14.71 -0.71
C ALA A 141 8.28 15.20 -0.02
N ASN A 142 7.15 15.10 -0.72
CA ASN A 142 5.83 15.40 -0.14
C ASN A 142 5.29 14.22 0.63
N LYS A 143 5.56 13.00 0.14
CA LYS A 143 5.13 11.75 0.75
C LYS A 143 6.26 10.72 0.66
N VAL A 144 6.32 9.85 1.67
CA VAL A 144 7.25 8.72 1.69
C VAL A 144 6.47 7.44 1.89
N VAL A 145 6.82 6.42 1.14
CA VAL A 145 6.25 5.08 1.23
C VAL A 145 7.34 4.12 1.68
N LEU A 146 7.04 3.30 2.68
CA LEU A 146 7.92 2.27 3.22
C LEU A 146 7.35 0.88 2.89
N PRO A 147 7.64 0.29 1.71
CA PRO A 147 6.99 -0.94 1.26
C PRO A 147 7.19 -2.13 2.20
N ALA A 148 8.38 -2.23 2.82
CA ALA A 148 8.68 -3.28 3.79
C ALA A 148 7.79 -3.18 5.04
N ALA A 149 7.57 -1.98 5.55
CA ALA A 149 6.71 -1.75 6.71
C ALA A 149 5.24 -2.06 6.39
N ILE A 150 4.76 -1.60 5.22
CA ILE A 150 3.39 -1.90 4.74
C ILE A 150 3.21 -3.41 4.59
N GLY A 151 4.15 -4.08 3.92
CA GLY A 151 4.10 -5.53 3.74
C GLY A 151 4.12 -6.31 5.05
N ALA A 152 5.00 -5.94 5.99
CA ALA A 152 5.06 -6.56 7.32
C ALA A 152 3.78 -6.34 8.13
N SER A 153 3.22 -5.14 8.10
CA SER A 153 1.92 -4.84 8.73
C SER A 153 0.80 -5.70 8.15
N LYS A 154 0.75 -5.83 6.82
CA LYS A 154 -0.25 -6.68 6.15
C LYS A 154 -0.10 -8.15 6.51
N ILE A 155 1.12 -8.69 6.53
CA ILE A 155 1.40 -10.06 6.97
C ILE A 155 0.96 -10.26 8.43
N SER A 156 1.30 -9.31 9.31
CA SER A 156 0.88 -9.37 10.72
C SER A 156 -0.65 -9.41 10.87
N GLN A 157 -1.38 -8.60 10.09
CA GLN A 157 -2.85 -8.60 10.08
C GLN A 157 -3.41 -9.97 9.66
N LEU A 158 -2.87 -10.56 8.59
CA LEU A 158 -3.28 -11.89 8.12
C LEU A 158 -3.03 -12.99 9.17
N ILE A 159 -1.97 -12.89 9.95
CA ILE A 159 -1.66 -13.84 11.03
C ILE A 159 -2.58 -13.62 12.23
N THR A 160 -2.82 -12.37 12.61
CA THR A 160 -3.53 -12.03 13.86
C THR A 160 -5.04 -11.91 13.71
N ARG A 161 -5.54 -11.67 12.49
CA ARG A 161 -6.96 -11.40 12.19
C ARG A 161 -7.42 -12.04 10.88
N PRO A 162 -7.28 -13.37 10.70
CA PRO A 162 -7.53 -14.02 9.41
C PRO A 162 -8.99 -13.94 8.95
N SER A 163 -9.93 -13.91 9.88
CA SER A 163 -11.37 -13.88 9.57
C SER A 163 -11.88 -12.49 9.16
N ALA A 164 -11.33 -11.42 9.76
CA ALA A 164 -11.67 -10.05 9.39
C ALA A 164 -11.25 -9.74 7.95
N GLU A 165 -10.11 -10.24 7.52
CA GLU A 165 -9.63 -10.07 6.15
C GLU A 165 -10.52 -10.78 5.12
N SER A 166 -11.00 -11.99 5.44
CA SER A 166 -11.92 -12.74 4.57
C SER A 166 -13.23 -11.99 4.37
N LEU A 167 -13.80 -11.43 5.44
CA LEU A 167 -15.01 -10.63 5.36
C LEU A 167 -14.87 -9.36 4.52
N LEU A 168 -13.76 -8.66 4.68
CA LEU A 168 -13.51 -7.44 3.91
C LEU A 168 -13.40 -7.73 2.42
N ARG A 169 -12.79 -8.85 2.04
CA ARG A 169 -12.73 -9.31 0.64
C ARG A 169 -14.10 -9.66 0.07
N GLU A 170 -14.93 -10.34 0.85
CA GLU A 170 -16.27 -10.76 0.41
C GLU A 170 -17.27 -9.61 0.36
N ALA A 171 -17.22 -8.71 1.35
CA ALA A 171 -18.20 -7.64 1.48
C ALA A 171 -17.94 -6.43 0.57
N VAL A 172 -16.69 -6.11 0.27
CA VAL A 172 -16.32 -4.80 -0.34
C VAL A 172 -15.45 -4.93 -1.59
N GLY A 173 -14.85 -6.11 -1.85
CA GLY A 173 -14.02 -6.34 -3.04
C GLY A 173 -12.75 -5.49 -3.11
N SER A 174 -12.44 -4.66 -2.12
CA SER A 174 -11.28 -3.77 -2.12
C SER A 174 -10.30 -4.07 -0.99
N ALA A 175 -9.03 -4.21 -1.36
CA ALA A 175 -7.91 -4.35 -0.42
C ALA A 175 -7.60 -3.05 0.36
N HIS A 176 -8.21 -1.92 -0.02
CA HIS A 176 -7.90 -0.58 0.51
C HIS A 176 -8.77 -0.13 1.68
N LEU A 177 -9.91 -0.80 1.93
CA LEU A 177 -10.85 -0.35 2.96
C LEU A 177 -10.24 -0.28 4.37
N ASN A 178 -9.33 -1.19 4.70
CA ASN A 178 -8.70 -1.18 6.03
C ASN A 178 -7.78 0.03 6.23
N ASP A 179 -7.09 0.45 5.18
CA ASP A 179 -6.23 1.64 5.22
C ASP A 179 -7.06 2.92 5.30
N GLU A 180 -8.19 2.96 4.59
CA GLU A 180 -9.15 4.06 4.67
C GLU A 180 -9.79 4.16 6.06
N LEU A 181 -10.20 3.04 6.65
CA LEU A 181 -10.73 3.01 8.02
C LEU A 181 -9.69 3.49 9.04
N GLN A 182 -8.43 3.06 8.92
CA GLN A 182 -7.35 3.51 9.80
C GLN A 182 -7.09 5.02 9.66
N SER A 183 -7.22 5.58 8.47
CA SER A 183 -7.01 7.02 8.24
C SER A 183 -8.00 7.91 9.01
N ILE A 184 -9.19 7.37 9.33
CA ILE A 184 -10.23 8.04 10.12
C ILE A 184 -10.31 7.53 11.56
N GLY A 185 -9.29 6.77 12.03
CA GLY A 185 -9.18 6.26 13.40
C GLY A 185 -10.03 5.03 13.71
N LEU A 186 -10.65 4.40 12.70
CA LEU A 186 -11.42 3.16 12.84
C LEU A 186 -10.55 1.93 12.58
N GLN A 187 -10.82 0.87 13.30
CA GLN A 187 -10.14 -0.43 13.15
C GLN A 187 -11.14 -1.58 13.23
N ILE A 188 -10.81 -2.67 12.54
CA ILE A 188 -11.50 -3.94 12.68
C ILE A 188 -10.69 -4.82 13.64
N ALA A 189 -11.37 -5.42 14.62
CA ALA A 189 -10.80 -6.35 15.57
C ALA A 189 -11.55 -7.67 15.56
N GLU A 190 -10.84 -8.76 15.86
CA GLU A 190 -11.42 -10.06 16.13
C GLU A 190 -11.27 -10.39 17.62
N ALA A 191 -12.33 -10.93 18.21
CA ALA A 191 -12.30 -11.40 19.58
C ALA A 191 -13.00 -12.74 19.69
N LYS A 192 -12.27 -13.76 20.11
CA LYS A 192 -12.81 -15.12 20.35
C LYS A 192 -13.42 -15.18 21.73
N ILE A 193 -14.63 -15.71 21.82
CA ILE A 193 -15.35 -15.90 23.09
C ILE A 193 -14.84 -17.16 23.78
N GLU A 194 -14.20 -17.01 24.94
CA GLU A 194 -13.75 -18.13 25.75
C GLU A 194 -14.94 -18.77 26.47
N SER A 195 -14.84 -20.05 26.82
CA SER A 195 -15.93 -20.81 27.47
C SER A 195 -16.36 -20.24 28.84
N GLY A 196 -15.52 -19.48 29.51
CA GLY A 196 -15.81 -18.78 30.76
C GLY A 196 -16.06 -17.28 30.61
N SER A 197 -16.24 -16.80 29.38
CA SER A 197 -16.51 -15.39 29.12
C SER A 197 -17.89 -14.97 29.64
N PRO A 198 -18.03 -13.79 30.26
CA PRO A 198 -19.32 -13.23 30.65
C PRO A 198 -20.25 -12.94 29.45
N LEU A 199 -19.77 -13.05 28.23
CA LEU A 199 -20.52 -12.86 26.99
C LEU A 199 -21.12 -14.16 26.46
N ALA A 200 -20.58 -15.32 26.84
CA ALA A 200 -21.09 -16.60 26.42
C ALA A 200 -22.51 -16.83 26.94
N GLY A 201 -23.43 -17.22 26.06
CA GLY A 201 -24.84 -17.41 26.37
C GLY A 201 -25.70 -16.16 26.41
N LYS A 202 -25.13 -14.97 26.13
CA LYS A 202 -25.87 -13.70 26.07
C LYS A 202 -26.26 -13.31 24.65
N ALA A 203 -27.44 -12.72 24.49
CA ALA A 203 -27.84 -12.11 23.25
C ALA A 203 -27.03 -10.81 23.02
N LEU A 204 -26.75 -10.45 21.76
CA LEU A 204 -25.97 -9.27 21.41
C LEU A 204 -26.47 -7.99 22.05
N ARG A 205 -27.80 -7.79 22.10
CA ARG A 205 -28.42 -6.63 22.76
C ARG A 205 -28.11 -6.55 24.25
N SER A 206 -27.90 -7.68 24.91
CA SER A 206 -27.64 -7.78 26.35
C SER A 206 -26.16 -7.80 26.71
N ALA A 207 -25.30 -7.94 25.70
CA ALA A 207 -23.85 -8.08 25.89
C ALA A 207 -23.14 -6.75 26.17
N GLU A 208 -23.87 -5.62 26.22
CA GLU A 208 -23.30 -4.25 26.38
C GLU A 208 -22.14 -3.98 25.40
N LEU A 209 -22.11 -4.67 24.29
CA LEU A 209 -21.14 -4.49 23.21
C LEU A 209 -21.65 -3.46 22.21
N ALA A 210 -22.96 -3.43 21.97
CA ALA A 210 -23.60 -2.46 21.09
C ALA A 210 -23.88 -1.18 21.91
N GLY A 211 -23.16 -0.10 21.58
CA GLY A 211 -23.35 1.22 22.20
C GLY A 211 -22.29 1.68 23.19
N ALA A 212 -21.43 0.81 23.69
CA ALA A 212 -20.27 1.24 24.48
C ALA A 212 -19.18 1.79 23.55
N GLY A 213 -19.12 3.11 23.41
CA GLY A 213 -18.00 3.78 22.75
C GLY A 213 -17.93 3.66 21.23
N GLY A 214 -19.06 3.49 20.50
CA GLY A 214 -19.05 3.55 19.05
C GLY A 214 -18.51 2.28 18.35
N VAL A 215 -18.69 1.11 18.98
CA VAL A 215 -18.31 -0.17 18.39
C VAL A 215 -19.51 -0.86 17.73
N VAL A 216 -19.30 -1.38 16.52
CA VAL A 216 -20.29 -2.13 15.74
C VAL A 216 -19.83 -3.58 15.57
N ILE A 217 -20.71 -4.53 15.81
CA ILE A 217 -20.46 -5.94 15.48
C ILE A 217 -20.82 -6.16 14.01
N VAL A 218 -19.79 -6.45 13.20
CA VAL A 218 -19.93 -6.62 11.75
C VAL A 218 -20.37 -8.03 11.41
N ALA A 219 -19.82 -9.04 12.11
CA ALA A 219 -20.14 -10.44 11.88
C ALA A 219 -19.77 -11.32 13.07
N ILE A 220 -20.31 -12.54 13.06
CA ILE A 220 -19.93 -13.64 13.97
C ILE A 220 -19.46 -14.80 13.11
N LYS A 221 -18.29 -15.34 13.42
CA LYS A 221 -17.79 -16.59 12.85
C LYS A 221 -17.96 -17.70 13.86
N LYS A 222 -18.68 -18.75 13.45
CA LYS A 222 -18.90 -19.95 14.25
C LYS A 222 -17.65 -20.85 14.25
N PRO A 223 -17.51 -21.77 15.22
CA PRO A 223 -16.38 -22.70 15.29
C PRO A 223 -16.25 -23.62 14.06
N ASP A 224 -17.34 -23.90 13.37
CA ASP A 224 -17.39 -24.68 12.14
C ASP A 224 -16.94 -23.91 10.88
N GLY A 225 -16.61 -22.61 11.06
CA GLY A 225 -16.19 -21.72 9.99
C GLY A 225 -17.33 -20.93 9.34
N THR A 226 -18.59 -21.22 9.68
CA THR A 226 -19.75 -20.49 9.15
C THR A 226 -19.70 -19.03 9.58
N MET A 227 -19.91 -18.13 8.61
CA MET A 227 -19.92 -16.69 8.82
C MET A 227 -21.34 -16.17 8.84
N GLN A 228 -21.70 -15.45 9.88
CA GLN A 228 -22.98 -14.76 10.02
C GLN A 228 -22.75 -13.25 9.97
N PRO A 229 -22.88 -12.60 8.79
CA PRO A 229 -22.81 -11.15 8.68
C PRO A 229 -24.05 -10.49 9.25
N HIS A 230 -23.90 -9.25 9.72
CA HIS A 230 -24.99 -8.42 10.26
C HIS A 230 -25.88 -9.19 11.27
N PRO A 231 -25.31 -9.72 12.36
CA PRO A 231 -26.08 -10.53 13.29
C PRO A 231 -27.20 -9.71 13.92
N ALA A 232 -28.39 -10.34 14.04
CA ALA A 232 -29.53 -9.69 14.67
C ALA A 232 -29.26 -9.41 16.17
N PRO A 233 -29.89 -8.39 16.76
CA PRO A 233 -29.70 -8.06 18.19
C PRO A 233 -30.02 -9.22 19.16
N ASP A 234 -30.85 -10.13 18.73
CA ASP A 234 -31.26 -11.32 19.51
C ASP A 234 -30.34 -12.53 19.30
N THR A 235 -29.31 -12.41 18.41
CA THR A 235 -28.34 -13.49 18.21
C THR A 235 -27.58 -13.76 19.50
N VAL A 236 -27.61 -15.04 19.94
CA VAL A 236 -26.88 -15.47 21.14
C VAL A 236 -25.43 -15.77 20.77
N LEU A 237 -24.52 -15.22 21.56
CA LEU A 237 -23.10 -15.51 21.48
C LEU A 237 -22.77 -16.80 22.18
N GLU A 238 -22.12 -17.72 21.49
CA GLU A 238 -21.72 -19.01 22.05
C GLU A 238 -20.23 -19.05 22.38
N ALA A 239 -19.85 -19.95 23.27
CA ALA A 239 -18.43 -20.19 23.52
C ALA A 239 -17.73 -20.62 22.21
N PHE A 240 -16.52 -20.12 22.01
CA PHE A 240 -15.68 -20.30 20.82
C PHE A 240 -16.14 -19.58 19.54
N ASP A 241 -17.26 -18.86 19.57
CA ASP A 241 -17.57 -17.91 18.52
C ASP A 241 -16.45 -16.84 18.42
N THR A 242 -16.20 -16.36 17.20
CA THR A 242 -15.33 -15.21 16.97
C THR A 242 -16.18 -14.05 16.51
N ILE A 243 -16.24 -12.98 17.29
CA ILE A 243 -16.93 -11.73 16.93
C ILE A 243 -15.97 -10.81 16.17
N ILE A 244 -16.47 -10.18 15.11
CA ILE A 244 -15.75 -9.21 14.32
C ILE A 244 -16.35 -7.85 14.60
N LEU A 245 -15.49 -6.95 15.09
CA LEU A 245 -15.83 -5.65 15.62
C LEU A 245 -15.23 -4.55 14.74
N LEU A 246 -15.99 -3.49 14.49
CA LEU A 246 -15.52 -2.24 13.93
C LEU A 246 -15.66 -1.14 14.99
N GLY A 247 -14.61 -0.40 15.26
CA GLY A 247 -14.63 0.69 16.24
C GLY A 247 -13.33 1.49 16.28
N HIS A 248 -13.30 2.51 17.13
CA HIS A 248 -12.07 3.29 17.35
C HIS A 248 -10.98 2.44 18.00
N SER A 249 -9.72 2.70 17.62
CA SER A 249 -8.53 2.01 18.12
C SER A 249 -8.42 2.01 19.67
N ASP A 250 -8.93 3.04 20.32
CA ASP A 250 -8.86 3.21 21.78
C ASP A 250 -9.91 2.40 22.52
N THR A 251 -11.02 2.06 21.86
CA THR A 251 -12.19 1.40 22.48
C THR A 251 -12.14 -0.13 22.33
N LEU A 252 -11.59 -0.63 21.21
CA LEU A 252 -11.53 -2.05 20.88
C LEU A 252 -10.79 -2.94 21.90
N PRO A 253 -9.64 -2.49 22.50
CA PRO A 253 -8.92 -3.30 23.49
C PRO A 253 -9.75 -3.64 24.73
N GLN A 254 -10.58 -2.71 25.21
CA GLN A 254 -11.42 -2.90 26.39
C GLN A 254 -12.52 -3.95 26.17
N LEU A 255 -13.06 -4.01 24.94
CA LEU A 255 -14.07 -4.99 24.58
C LEU A 255 -13.46 -6.39 24.36
N THR A 256 -12.26 -6.47 23.81
CA THR A 256 -11.53 -7.74 23.66
C THR A 256 -11.22 -8.37 25.03
N LEU A 257 -11.08 -7.58 26.10
CA LEU A 257 -10.92 -8.11 27.46
C LEU A 257 -12.20 -8.78 28.00
N LYS A 258 -13.38 -8.32 27.59
CA LYS A 258 -14.67 -8.93 27.99
C LYS A 258 -14.92 -10.31 27.38
N THR A 259 -14.23 -10.66 26.30
CA THR A 259 -14.37 -11.98 25.65
C THR A 259 -13.58 -13.07 26.35
N LYS A 260 -12.67 -12.72 27.28
CA LYS A 260 -11.86 -13.66 28.04
C LYS A 260 -12.58 -14.16 29.29
N SER A 261 -12.21 -15.34 29.76
CA SER A 261 -12.71 -15.89 31.01
C SER A 261 -12.23 -15.07 32.22
N GLU A 262 -13.06 -14.95 33.26
CA GLU A 262 -12.70 -14.21 34.48
C GLU A 262 -11.45 -14.76 35.19
N GLY A 263 -11.11 -16.04 34.97
CA GLY A 263 -9.90 -16.68 35.51
C GLY A 263 -8.58 -16.24 34.87
N THR A 264 -8.62 -15.63 33.70
CA THR A 264 -7.40 -15.20 32.95
C THR A 264 -6.94 -13.80 33.36
N ARG A 265 -7.63 -13.13 34.28
CA ARG A 265 -7.27 -11.79 34.79
C ARG A 265 -6.13 -11.76 35.80
N MET A 266 -5.49 -12.91 36.11
CA MET A 266 -4.43 -13.00 37.10
C MET A 266 -3.03 -12.79 36.54
N TYR A 267 -2.41 -11.72 37.02
CA TYR A 267 -0.98 -11.47 37.24
C TYR A 267 -0.03 -11.22 36.06
N ARG A 268 0.07 -9.95 35.69
CA ARG A 268 1.41 -9.37 35.47
C ARG A 268 1.80 -8.54 36.70
N GLY A 269 2.50 -9.17 37.61
CA GLY A 269 3.02 -8.55 38.82
C GLY A 269 3.89 -9.52 39.61
N ALA A 270 4.96 -10.07 38.99
CA ALA A 270 6.02 -10.73 39.76
C ALA A 270 6.90 -9.65 40.41
N ARG A 271 6.79 -9.48 41.70
CA ARG A 271 7.82 -8.86 42.51
C ARG A 271 9.06 -9.74 42.47
N VAL A 272 10.17 -9.17 42.01
CA VAL A 272 11.50 -9.72 42.25
C VAL A 272 11.91 -9.22 43.63
N SER A 273 12.08 -10.12 44.55
CA SER A 273 12.82 -9.92 45.81
C SER A 273 14.30 -10.07 45.54
#